data_f46844f9764b61de5d5515fb3c6aea07
#
_entry.id   f46844f9764b61de5d5515fb3c6aea07
#
_cell.length_a   1.000
_cell.length_b   1.000
_cell.length_c   1.000
_cell.angle_alpha   90.00
_cell.angle_beta   90.00
_cell.angle_gamma   90.00
#
_symmetry.space_group_name_H-M   'P 1'
#
loop_
_entity.id
_entity.type
_entity.pdbx_description
1 polymer ?
#
loop_
_entity_poly.entity_id
_entity_poly.type
_entity_poly.pdbx_seq_one_letter_code
_entity_poly.pdbx_strand_id
1 'polypeptide(L)'
;MEFSIISEMFEMMEKTTKRIELTNILVELLKKTPKKIIPNVVYLLQGIIRPNFEGVELGIAEKLAIRAISKSAGLPIKKIEDDYRECGDLGLTASNILKIKTQTTFTAEKITVERVYETLFKIAKLEGKGSQDLKMKYISSLLNDATPLEAKFVLKILLGTLRLGIAENTVMDALAIAFTGKKENRVQIENAYNVSSDLGKVSLIVATDGIDEIKKFKISLF
;
A
#
# COMPACT_ATOMS: atom_id res chain seq x y z
N MET A 1 5.58 6.61 10.40
CA MET A 1 4.71 5.51 10.88
C MET A 1 5.31 4.18 10.45
N GLU A 2 5.44 3.19 11.34
CA GLU A 2 5.95 1.86 10.96
C GLU A 2 5.00 1.17 9.98
N PHE A 3 5.55 0.52 8.96
CA PHE A 3 4.75 -0.18 7.93
C PHE A 3 4.12 -1.47 8.47
N SER A 4 4.69 -2.03 9.55
CA SER A 4 4.12 -3.18 10.27
C SER A 4 2.67 -2.93 10.69
N ILE A 5 2.35 -1.72 11.18
CA ILE A 5 0.99 -1.33 11.59
C ILE A 5 -0.01 -1.46 10.43
N ILE A 6 0.37 -0.99 9.22
CA ILE A 6 -0.48 -1.14 8.05
C ILE A 6 -0.59 -2.60 7.62
N SER A 7 0.52 -3.34 7.66
CA SER A 7 0.55 -4.74 7.26
C SER A 7 -0.34 -5.62 8.15
N GLU A 8 -0.36 -5.36 9.46
CA GLU A 8 -1.26 -6.03 10.40
C GLU A 8 -2.74 -5.72 10.08
N MET A 9 -3.06 -4.45 9.79
CA MET A 9 -4.43 -4.06 9.41
C MET A 9 -4.83 -4.69 8.07
N PHE A 10 -3.94 -4.77 7.08
CA PHE A 10 -4.20 -5.46 5.82
C PHE A 10 -4.45 -6.96 6.02
N GLU A 11 -3.68 -7.60 6.89
CA GLU A 11 -3.88 -8.99 7.27
C GLU A 11 -5.26 -9.22 7.94
N MET A 12 -5.70 -8.28 8.77
CA MET A 12 -7.04 -8.33 9.38
C MET A 12 -8.13 -8.15 8.31
N MET A 13 -7.94 -7.23 7.35
CA MET A 13 -8.91 -7.00 6.27
C MET A 13 -9.03 -8.22 5.35
N GLU A 14 -7.93 -8.90 5.00
CA GLU A 14 -7.98 -10.13 4.18
C GLU A 14 -8.77 -11.27 4.85
N LYS A 15 -8.94 -11.25 6.18
CA LYS A 15 -9.65 -12.30 6.94
C LYS A 15 -11.15 -12.10 7.05
N THR A 16 -11.70 -10.96 6.61
CA THR A 16 -13.13 -10.68 6.71
C THR A 16 -13.68 -10.14 5.40
N THR A 17 -14.95 -10.46 5.12
CA THR A 17 -15.72 -9.90 4.02
C THR A 17 -16.84 -8.98 4.51
N LYS A 18 -16.97 -8.82 5.84
CA LYS A 18 -18.04 -8.04 6.44
C LYS A 18 -17.73 -6.54 6.38
N ARG A 19 -18.53 -5.80 5.65
CA ARG A 19 -18.35 -4.35 5.43
C ARG A 19 -18.18 -3.56 6.73
N ILE A 20 -18.93 -3.88 7.78
CA ILE A 20 -18.84 -3.16 9.06
C ILE A 20 -17.47 -3.40 9.72
N GLU A 21 -16.98 -4.65 9.72
CA GLU A 21 -15.66 -4.99 10.26
C GLU A 21 -14.56 -4.27 9.47
N LEU A 22 -14.62 -4.31 8.14
CA LEU A 22 -13.70 -3.58 7.26
C LEU A 22 -13.71 -2.07 7.54
N THR A 23 -14.89 -1.47 7.69
CA THR A 23 -15.00 -0.05 8.02
C THR A 23 -14.36 0.27 9.37
N ASN A 24 -14.56 -0.56 10.39
CA ASN A 24 -13.99 -0.35 11.72
C ASN A 24 -12.44 -0.46 11.70
N ILE A 25 -11.89 -1.45 10.98
CA ILE A 25 -10.44 -1.59 10.80
C ILE A 25 -9.86 -0.35 10.11
N LEU A 26 -10.53 0.13 9.06
CA LEU A 26 -10.11 1.35 8.33
C LEU A 26 -10.16 2.60 9.23
N VAL A 27 -11.22 2.76 10.03
CA VAL A 27 -11.35 3.88 10.98
C VAL A 27 -10.20 3.86 11.99
N GLU A 28 -9.88 2.69 12.52
CA GLU A 28 -8.76 2.53 13.46
C GLU A 28 -7.42 2.87 12.81
N LEU A 29 -7.18 2.36 11.59
CA LEU A 29 -5.97 2.66 10.81
C LEU A 29 -5.84 4.17 10.56
N LEU A 30 -6.90 4.81 10.06
CA LEU A 30 -6.90 6.25 9.73
C LEU A 30 -6.65 7.12 10.98
N LYS A 31 -7.24 6.76 12.13
CA LYS A 31 -7.01 7.48 13.40
C LYS A 31 -5.58 7.34 13.92
N LYS A 32 -4.92 6.19 13.69
CA LYS A 32 -3.51 5.96 14.05
C LYS A 32 -2.53 6.60 13.08
N THR A 33 -2.98 6.97 11.88
CA THR A 33 -2.13 7.52 10.82
C THR A 33 -1.87 9.01 11.05
N PRO A 34 -0.60 9.46 11.07
CA PRO A 34 -0.30 10.89 11.08
C PRO A 34 -0.92 11.59 9.87
N LYS A 35 -1.57 12.72 10.09
CA LYS A 35 -2.36 13.42 9.06
C LYS A 35 -1.59 13.63 7.75
N LYS A 36 -0.31 13.99 7.84
CA LYS A 36 0.56 14.25 6.69
C LYS A 36 0.71 13.07 5.71
N ILE A 37 0.62 11.83 6.21
CA ILE A 37 0.83 10.62 5.40
C ILE A 37 -0.46 9.88 5.08
N ILE A 38 -1.63 10.41 5.46
CA ILE A 38 -2.94 9.82 5.14
C ILE A 38 -3.10 9.58 3.63
N PRO A 39 -2.73 10.50 2.73
CA PRO A 39 -2.80 10.23 1.30
C PRO A 39 -2.04 8.98 0.88
N ASN A 40 -0.82 8.79 1.42
CA ASN A 40 0.00 7.63 1.10
C ASN A 40 -0.68 6.33 1.53
N VAL A 41 -1.26 6.33 2.75
CA VAL A 41 -2.01 5.17 3.25
C VAL A 41 -3.24 4.89 2.40
N VAL A 42 -3.99 5.92 2.01
CA VAL A 42 -5.19 5.77 1.16
C VAL A 42 -4.83 5.23 -0.22
N TYR A 43 -3.73 5.67 -0.84
CA TYR A 43 -3.27 5.10 -2.10
C TYR A 43 -2.82 3.64 -1.94
N LEU A 44 -2.07 3.32 -0.88
CA LEU A 44 -1.63 1.94 -0.63
C LEU A 44 -2.81 1.00 -0.36
N LEU A 45 -3.87 1.45 0.32
CA LEU A 45 -5.13 0.71 0.51
C LEU A 45 -5.80 0.36 -0.83
N GLN A 46 -5.70 1.25 -1.81
CA GLN A 46 -6.23 1.03 -3.16
C GLN A 46 -5.27 0.21 -4.05
N GLY A 47 -4.07 -0.11 -3.57
CA GLY A 47 -3.03 -0.80 -4.35
C GLY A 47 -2.41 0.08 -5.46
N ILE A 48 -2.51 1.40 -5.33
CA ILE A 48 -1.97 2.40 -6.28
C ILE A 48 -0.95 3.31 -5.59
N ILE A 49 -0.22 4.10 -6.37
CA ILE A 49 0.75 5.07 -5.86
C ILE A 49 0.30 6.51 -6.14
N ARG A 50 -0.48 6.69 -7.20
CA ARG A 50 -1.05 7.96 -7.61
C ARG A 50 -2.44 7.73 -8.19
N PRO A 51 -3.26 8.76 -8.27
CA PRO A 51 -4.53 8.67 -8.98
C PRO A 51 -4.34 8.17 -10.41
N ASN A 52 -5.29 7.38 -10.92
CA ASN A 52 -5.18 6.73 -12.23
C ASN A 52 -4.96 7.72 -13.39
N PHE A 53 -5.50 8.95 -13.28
CA PHE A 53 -5.32 9.98 -14.31
C PHE A 53 -3.88 10.52 -14.43
N GLU A 54 -3.02 10.31 -13.42
CA GLU A 54 -1.60 10.64 -13.52
C GLU A 54 -0.79 9.60 -14.31
N GLY A 55 -1.37 8.43 -14.64
CA GLY A 55 -0.72 7.38 -15.43
C GLY A 55 0.50 6.73 -14.76
N VAL A 56 0.62 6.81 -13.44
CA VAL A 56 1.75 6.23 -12.70
C VAL A 56 1.43 4.81 -12.30
N GLU A 57 2.02 3.84 -12.99
CA GLU A 57 1.83 2.42 -12.76
C GLU A 57 3.10 1.75 -12.22
N LEU A 58 2.94 0.78 -11.31
CA LEU A 58 4.07 0.03 -10.76
C LEU A 58 4.69 -0.95 -11.76
N GLY A 59 3.85 -1.63 -12.55
CA GLY A 59 4.25 -2.45 -13.70
C GLY A 59 5.40 -3.43 -13.47
N ILE A 60 5.40 -4.15 -12.35
CA ILE A 60 6.44 -5.12 -12.00
C ILE A 60 6.03 -6.51 -12.48
N ALA A 61 6.87 -7.13 -13.33
CA ALA A 61 6.67 -8.49 -13.77
C ALA A 61 7.05 -9.51 -12.67
N GLU A 62 6.33 -10.62 -12.58
CA GLU A 62 6.57 -11.70 -11.61
C GLU A 62 8.02 -12.18 -11.60
N LYS A 63 8.65 -12.34 -12.77
CA LYS A 63 10.05 -12.76 -12.88
C LYS A 63 11.01 -11.80 -12.18
N LEU A 64 10.72 -10.50 -12.20
CA LEU A 64 11.53 -9.52 -11.50
C LEU A 64 11.35 -9.61 -9.99
N ALA A 65 10.11 -9.82 -9.53
CA ALA A 65 9.78 -10.04 -8.12
C ALA A 65 10.48 -11.31 -7.59
N ILE A 66 10.43 -12.43 -8.32
CA ILE A 66 11.12 -13.68 -7.97
C ILE A 66 12.63 -13.47 -7.80
N ARG A 67 13.27 -12.75 -8.74
CA ARG A 67 14.69 -12.41 -8.65
C ARG A 67 15.01 -11.52 -7.45
N ALA A 68 14.13 -10.57 -7.13
CA ALA A 68 14.30 -9.70 -5.98
C ALA A 68 14.18 -10.46 -4.65
N ILE A 69 13.22 -11.39 -4.53
CA ILE A 69 13.06 -12.27 -3.37
C ILE A 69 14.30 -13.16 -3.22
N SER A 70 14.74 -13.82 -4.30
CA SER A 70 15.95 -14.66 -4.33
C SER A 70 17.16 -13.90 -3.83
N LYS A 71 17.39 -12.68 -4.34
CA LYS A 71 18.51 -11.82 -3.95
C LYS A 71 18.44 -11.40 -2.49
N SER A 72 17.26 -11.01 -2.00
CA SER A 72 17.05 -10.59 -0.61
C SER A 72 17.21 -11.74 0.38
N ALA A 73 16.77 -12.94 0.03
CA ALA A 73 16.86 -14.11 0.89
C ALA A 73 18.21 -14.84 0.82
N GLY A 74 19.01 -14.58 -0.23
CA GLY A 74 20.23 -15.34 -0.50
C GLY A 74 19.94 -16.80 -0.93
N LEU A 75 18.76 -17.04 -1.50
CA LEU A 75 18.33 -18.40 -1.90
C LEU A 75 18.24 -18.54 -3.43
N PRO A 76 18.46 -19.74 -3.99
CA PRO A 76 18.33 -19.98 -5.43
C PRO A 76 16.93 -19.64 -5.95
N ILE A 77 16.86 -19.08 -7.16
CA ILE A 77 15.59 -18.73 -7.85
C ILE A 77 14.64 -19.93 -7.87
N LYS A 78 15.14 -21.13 -8.15
CA LYS A 78 14.33 -22.37 -8.19
C LYS A 78 13.54 -22.59 -6.90
N LYS A 79 14.13 -22.31 -5.73
CA LYS A 79 13.42 -22.46 -4.44
C LYS A 79 12.26 -21.48 -4.31
N ILE A 80 12.41 -20.27 -4.85
CA ILE A 80 11.33 -19.27 -4.85
C ILE A 80 10.21 -19.68 -5.81
N GLU A 81 10.59 -20.19 -6.99
CA GLU A 81 9.62 -20.69 -7.98
C GLU A 81 8.85 -21.92 -7.49
N ASP A 82 9.52 -22.82 -6.75
CA ASP A 82 8.87 -24.01 -6.17
C ASP A 82 7.85 -23.60 -5.11
N ASP A 83 8.20 -22.71 -4.16
CA ASP A 83 7.25 -22.16 -3.17
C ASP A 83 6.09 -21.41 -3.86
N TYR A 84 6.39 -20.62 -4.91
CA TYR A 84 5.35 -19.91 -5.66
C TYR A 84 4.38 -20.86 -6.35
N ARG A 85 4.85 -22.00 -6.90
CA ARG A 85 3.96 -23.01 -7.48
C ARG A 85 3.03 -23.64 -6.45
N GLU A 86 3.51 -23.80 -5.22
CA GLU A 86 2.72 -24.40 -4.13
C GLU A 86 1.65 -23.43 -3.61
N CYS A 87 1.99 -22.16 -3.39
CA CYS A 87 1.07 -21.22 -2.75
C CYS A 87 0.31 -20.32 -3.74
N GLY A 88 0.75 -20.18 -5.00
CA GLY A 88 0.08 -19.39 -6.03
C GLY A 88 0.09 -17.87 -5.83
N ASP A 89 0.81 -17.36 -4.83
CA ASP A 89 0.84 -15.93 -4.47
C ASP A 89 2.28 -15.50 -4.10
N LEU A 90 2.88 -14.61 -4.88
CA LEU A 90 4.25 -14.13 -4.65
C LEU A 90 4.41 -13.33 -3.35
N GLY A 91 3.36 -12.71 -2.85
CA GLY A 91 3.38 -12.07 -1.53
C GLY A 91 3.50 -13.12 -0.42
N LEU A 92 2.74 -14.21 -0.49
CA LEU A 92 2.87 -15.36 0.43
C LEU A 92 4.22 -16.02 0.30
N THR A 93 4.70 -16.25 -0.94
CA THR A 93 6.06 -16.76 -1.20
C THR A 93 7.11 -15.90 -0.51
N ALA A 94 7.06 -14.57 -0.66
CA ALA A 94 8.01 -13.69 0.03
C ALA A 94 7.94 -13.86 1.55
N SER A 95 6.74 -13.92 2.11
CA SER A 95 6.55 -14.16 3.54
C SER A 95 7.17 -15.49 3.99
N ASN A 96 6.91 -16.58 3.27
CA ASN A 96 7.45 -17.91 3.60
C ASN A 96 8.98 -17.92 3.53
N ILE A 97 9.52 -17.41 2.44
CA ILE A 97 10.96 -17.36 2.20
C ILE A 97 11.70 -16.50 3.24
N LEU A 98 11.14 -15.36 3.63
CA LEU A 98 11.77 -14.51 4.63
C LEU A 98 11.68 -15.07 6.06
N LYS A 99 10.73 -15.95 6.36
CA LYS A 99 10.68 -16.70 7.64
C LYS A 99 11.86 -17.66 7.80
N ILE A 100 12.35 -18.22 6.70
CA ILE A 100 13.48 -19.17 6.71
C ILE A 100 14.82 -18.53 6.37
N LYS A 101 14.84 -17.21 6.20
CA LYS A 101 16.06 -16.45 5.91
C LYS A 101 17.04 -16.60 7.09
N THR A 102 18.19 -17.19 6.81
CA THR A 102 19.25 -17.40 7.80
C THR A 102 20.14 -16.18 8.00
N GLN A 103 20.17 -15.25 7.04
CA GLN A 103 20.91 -13.99 7.14
C GLN A 103 20.00 -12.90 7.73
N THR A 104 20.09 -12.69 9.03
CA THR A 104 19.57 -11.48 9.66
C THR A 104 20.58 -10.36 9.47
N THR A 105 20.16 -9.25 8.90
CA THR A 105 20.94 -8.01 8.89
C THR A 105 21.06 -7.54 10.34
N PHE A 106 22.26 -7.42 10.89
CA PHE A 106 22.51 -7.01 12.29
C PHE A 106 21.91 -5.63 12.63
N THR A 107 21.50 -4.87 11.62
CA THR A 107 20.93 -3.52 11.71
C THR A 107 19.71 -3.36 10.80
N ALA A 108 18.75 -4.28 10.84
CA ALA A 108 17.51 -4.11 10.09
C ALA A 108 16.76 -2.87 10.63
N GLU A 109 16.71 -1.81 9.85
CA GLU A 109 15.91 -0.64 10.18
C GLU A 109 14.44 -0.94 9.94
N LYS A 110 13.58 -0.60 10.91
CA LYS A 110 12.14 -0.71 10.71
C LYS A 110 11.72 0.09 9.49
N ILE A 111 11.03 -0.55 8.56
CA ILE A 111 10.53 0.16 7.39
C ILE A 111 9.32 1.02 7.77
N THR A 112 9.26 2.23 7.21
CA THR A 112 8.16 3.16 7.42
C THR A 112 7.24 3.21 6.19
N VAL A 113 6.01 3.67 6.40
CA VAL A 113 5.04 3.91 5.32
C VAL A 113 5.60 4.85 4.28
N GLU A 114 6.25 5.93 4.73
CA GLU A 114 6.86 6.92 3.87
C GLU A 114 7.97 6.30 3.01
N ARG A 115 8.85 5.50 3.63
CA ARG A 115 9.93 4.80 2.90
C ARG A 115 9.38 3.82 1.87
N VAL A 116 8.35 3.04 2.23
CA VAL A 116 7.68 2.13 1.28
C VAL A 116 7.10 2.92 0.13
N TYR A 117 6.25 3.91 0.43
CA TYR A 117 5.57 4.72 -0.58
C TYR A 117 6.56 5.41 -1.53
N GLU A 118 7.58 6.07 -1.01
CA GLU A 118 8.61 6.76 -1.81
C GLU A 118 9.41 5.79 -2.68
N THR A 119 9.73 4.60 -2.15
CA THR A 119 10.44 3.58 -2.92
C THR A 119 9.59 3.03 -4.05
N LEU A 120 8.31 2.75 -3.79
CA LEU A 120 7.35 2.33 -4.82
C LEU A 120 7.17 3.42 -5.89
N PHE A 121 7.09 4.67 -5.50
CA PHE A 121 7.00 5.79 -6.43
C PHE A 121 8.26 5.95 -7.29
N LYS A 122 9.46 5.77 -6.71
CA LYS A 122 10.72 5.72 -7.47
C LYS A 122 10.71 4.57 -8.48
N ILE A 123 10.28 3.38 -8.06
CA ILE A 123 10.16 2.20 -8.95
C ILE A 123 9.23 2.48 -10.12
N ALA A 124 8.07 3.09 -9.88
CA ALA A 124 7.10 3.42 -10.92
C ALA A 124 7.66 4.39 -11.97
N LYS A 125 8.53 5.33 -11.57
CA LYS A 125 9.15 6.31 -12.46
C LYS A 125 10.37 5.81 -13.22
N LEU A 126 10.87 4.60 -12.94
CA LEU A 126 12.04 4.06 -13.63
C LEU A 126 11.66 3.50 -15.01
N GLU A 127 12.23 4.11 -16.06
CA GLU A 127 12.04 3.72 -17.44
C GLU A 127 13.38 3.59 -18.17
N GLY A 128 13.38 2.96 -19.34
CA GLY A 128 14.54 2.86 -20.21
C GLY A 128 15.56 1.80 -19.81
N LYS A 129 16.74 1.86 -20.46
CA LYS A 129 17.83 0.88 -20.31
C LYS A 129 18.39 0.88 -18.89
N GLY A 130 18.47 -0.30 -18.26
CA GLY A 130 18.97 -0.45 -16.88
C GLY A 130 17.90 -0.26 -15.78
N SER A 131 16.67 0.14 -16.12
CA SER A 131 15.58 0.31 -15.14
C SER A 131 15.27 -0.98 -14.37
N GLN A 132 15.36 -2.13 -15.02
CA GLN A 132 15.09 -3.45 -14.41
C GLN A 132 16.02 -3.75 -13.23
N ASP A 133 17.32 -3.48 -13.38
CA ASP A 133 18.31 -3.73 -12.33
C ASP A 133 18.13 -2.75 -11.16
N LEU A 134 17.79 -1.49 -11.45
CA LEU A 134 17.45 -0.51 -10.42
C LEU A 134 16.16 -0.87 -9.68
N LYS A 135 15.10 -1.26 -10.40
CA LYS A 135 13.85 -1.75 -9.81
C LYS A 135 14.13 -2.93 -8.88
N MET A 136 14.90 -3.93 -9.35
CA MET A 136 15.29 -5.08 -8.54
C MET A 136 16.09 -4.65 -7.28
N LYS A 137 17.02 -3.70 -7.42
CA LYS A 137 17.78 -3.17 -6.27
C LYS A 137 16.88 -2.52 -5.22
N TYR A 138 15.92 -1.68 -5.63
CA TYR A 138 14.98 -1.04 -4.71
C TYR A 138 14.07 -2.05 -4.02
N ILE A 139 13.51 -3.02 -4.76
CA ILE A 139 12.67 -4.07 -4.18
C ILE A 139 13.48 -4.90 -3.17
N SER A 140 14.68 -5.37 -3.55
CA SER A 140 15.54 -6.15 -2.65
C SER A 140 15.92 -5.37 -1.40
N SER A 141 16.15 -4.05 -1.50
CA SER A 141 16.44 -3.20 -0.35
C SER A 141 15.27 -3.15 0.64
N LEU A 142 14.03 -2.99 0.15
CA LEU A 142 12.85 -3.05 1.02
C LEU A 142 12.70 -4.43 1.67
N LEU A 143 12.85 -5.52 0.89
CA LEU A 143 12.71 -6.88 1.40
C LEU A 143 13.81 -7.28 2.39
N ASN A 144 14.97 -6.65 2.34
CA ASN A 144 16.05 -6.91 3.31
C ASN A 144 15.68 -6.46 4.71
N ASP A 145 14.97 -5.34 4.82
CA ASP A 145 14.60 -4.72 6.10
C ASP A 145 13.16 -5.09 6.54
N ALA A 146 12.36 -5.67 5.62
CA ALA A 146 10.99 -6.04 5.89
C ALA A 146 10.86 -7.30 6.75
N THR A 147 9.88 -7.29 7.66
CA THR A 147 9.36 -8.52 8.26
C THR A 147 8.65 -9.39 7.21
N PRO A 148 8.44 -10.68 7.48
CA PRO A 148 7.70 -11.55 6.55
C PRO A 148 6.31 -11.03 6.17
N LEU A 149 5.58 -10.42 7.11
CA LEU A 149 4.25 -9.86 6.86
C LEU A 149 4.32 -8.59 6.00
N GLU A 150 5.26 -7.71 6.28
CA GLU A 150 5.50 -6.51 5.49
C GLU A 150 5.90 -6.85 4.06
N ALA A 151 6.78 -7.83 3.87
CA ALA A 151 7.19 -8.30 2.54
C ALA A 151 6.01 -8.85 1.73
N LYS A 152 5.09 -9.60 2.36
CA LYS A 152 3.84 -10.04 1.73
C LYS A 152 3.11 -8.89 1.08
N PHE A 153 2.85 -7.82 1.84
CA PHE A 153 2.05 -6.70 1.36
C PHE A 153 2.80 -5.76 0.42
N VAL A 154 4.11 -5.56 0.63
CA VAL A 154 4.95 -4.84 -0.35
C VAL A 154 4.89 -5.51 -1.72
N LEU A 155 5.00 -6.84 -1.78
CA LEU A 155 4.93 -7.58 -3.04
C LEU A 155 3.52 -7.55 -3.66
N LYS A 156 2.48 -7.69 -2.85
CA LYS A 156 1.09 -7.61 -3.36
C LYS A 156 0.78 -6.24 -3.96
N ILE A 157 1.27 -5.16 -3.37
CA ILE A 157 1.13 -3.81 -3.93
C ILE A 157 1.93 -3.70 -5.24
N LEU A 158 3.20 -4.10 -5.24
CA LEU A 158 4.09 -4.05 -6.41
C LEU A 158 3.53 -4.79 -7.63
N LEU A 159 2.87 -5.92 -7.40
CA LEU A 159 2.32 -6.79 -8.44
C LEU A 159 0.87 -6.46 -8.81
N GLY A 160 0.24 -5.50 -8.13
CA GLY A 160 -1.17 -5.18 -8.35
C GLY A 160 -2.12 -6.31 -7.92
N THR A 161 -1.68 -7.20 -7.03
CA THR A 161 -2.46 -8.34 -6.54
C THR A 161 -3.05 -8.13 -5.15
N LEU A 162 -2.93 -6.92 -4.59
CA LEU A 162 -3.54 -6.59 -3.30
C LEU A 162 -5.07 -6.65 -3.42
N ARG A 163 -5.70 -7.45 -2.57
CA ARG A 163 -7.15 -7.62 -2.53
C ARG A 163 -7.64 -7.60 -1.09
N LEU A 164 -7.93 -6.40 -0.59
CA LEU A 164 -8.38 -6.18 0.80
C LEU A 164 -9.90 -6.29 0.96
N GLY A 165 -10.64 -6.54 -0.12
CA GLY A 165 -12.11 -6.60 -0.08
C GLY A 165 -12.79 -5.26 0.21
N ILE A 166 -12.07 -4.15 0.09
CA ILE A 166 -12.58 -2.80 0.35
C ILE A 166 -12.92 -2.09 -0.96
N ALA A 167 -14.10 -1.50 -1.03
CA ALA A 167 -14.49 -0.58 -2.09
C ALA A 167 -14.18 0.87 -1.67
N GLU A 168 -14.04 1.78 -2.63
CA GLU A 168 -13.82 3.22 -2.38
C GLU A 168 -14.88 3.80 -1.42
N ASN A 169 -16.13 3.40 -1.57
CA ASN A 169 -17.22 3.77 -0.68
C ASN A 169 -16.96 3.38 0.78
N THR A 170 -16.26 2.27 1.04
CA THR A 170 -15.91 1.84 2.40
C THR A 170 -14.80 2.72 2.97
N VAL A 171 -13.85 3.13 2.14
CA VAL A 171 -12.81 4.08 2.53
C VAL A 171 -13.41 5.45 2.84
N MET A 172 -14.34 5.94 2.02
CA MET A 172 -15.05 7.21 2.26
C MET A 172 -15.91 7.17 3.52
N ASP A 173 -16.63 6.05 3.79
CA ASP A 173 -17.33 5.83 5.05
C ASP A 173 -16.37 5.96 6.25
N ALA A 174 -15.22 5.30 6.16
CA ALA A 174 -14.22 5.32 7.22
C ALA A 174 -13.59 6.71 7.43
N LEU A 175 -13.30 7.46 6.35
CA LEU A 175 -12.83 8.85 6.42
C LEU A 175 -13.84 9.75 7.13
N ALA A 176 -15.12 9.65 6.78
CA ALA A 176 -16.20 10.42 7.42
C ALA A 176 -16.25 10.12 8.92
N ILE A 177 -16.28 8.85 9.30
CA ILE A 177 -16.34 8.44 10.71
C ILE A 177 -15.08 8.86 11.47
N ALA A 178 -13.88 8.61 10.89
CA ALA A 178 -12.61 8.86 11.57
C ALA A 178 -12.38 10.33 11.89
N PHE A 179 -12.70 11.23 10.96
CA PHE A 179 -12.34 12.65 11.05
C PHE A 179 -13.50 13.60 11.33
N THR A 180 -14.75 13.16 11.16
CA THR A 180 -15.91 14.00 11.44
C THR A 180 -16.84 13.42 12.50
N GLY A 181 -16.64 12.17 12.90
CA GLY A 181 -17.49 11.45 13.84
C GLY A 181 -18.89 11.08 13.30
N LYS A 182 -19.21 11.44 12.04
CA LYS A 182 -20.53 11.25 11.44
C LYS A 182 -20.41 10.61 10.06
N LYS A 183 -21.01 9.42 9.91
CA LYS A 183 -20.99 8.68 8.64
C LYS A 183 -21.73 9.44 7.51
N GLU A 184 -22.74 10.22 7.85
CA GLU A 184 -23.56 11.01 6.91
C GLU A 184 -22.70 12.03 6.13
N ASN A 185 -21.59 12.48 6.70
CA ASN A 185 -20.63 13.38 6.06
C ASN A 185 -19.86 12.72 4.89
N ARG A 186 -20.06 11.41 4.67
CA ARG A 186 -19.55 10.72 3.48
C ARG A 186 -19.99 11.40 2.18
N VAL A 187 -21.22 11.93 2.12
CA VAL A 187 -21.78 12.57 0.90
C VAL A 187 -20.90 13.71 0.43
N GLN A 188 -20.37 14.53 1.34
CA GLN A 188 -19.49 15.64 1.00
C GLN A 188 -18.11 15.13 0.49
N ILE A 189 -17.58 14.07 1.11
CA ILE A 189 -16.34 13.43 0.70
C ILE A 189 -16.48 12.83 -0.71
N GLU A 190 -17.60 12.13 -0.96
CA GLU A 190 -17.92 11.55 -2.26
C GLU A 190 -18.06 12.61 -3.35
N ASN A 191 -18.72 13.73 -3.07
CA ASN A 191 -18.81 14.84 -4.01
C ASN A 191 -17.44 15.42 -4.35
N ALA A 192 -16.56 15.62 -3.37
CA ALA A 192 -15.20 16.09 -3.61
C ALA A 192 -14.37 15.08 -4.41
N TYR A 193 -14.54 13.78 -4.11
CA TYR A 193 -13.88 12.71 -4.86
C TYR A 193 -14.37 12.64 -6.32
N ASN A 194 -15.68 12.73 -6.56
CA ASN A 194 -16.26 12.74 -7.91
C ASN A 194 -15.72 13.88 -8.78
N VAL A 195 -15.42 15.02 -8.15
CA VAL A 195 -14.85 16.19 -8.81
C VAL A 195 -13.36 16.06 -9.07
N SER A 196 -12.59 15.48 -8.13
CA SER A 196 -11.14 15.42 -8.18
C SER A 196 -10.57 14.13 -8.75
N SER A 197 -11.32 13.03 -8.66
CA SER A 197 -10.85 11.66 -8.90
C SER A 197 -9.60 11.29 -8.09
N ASP A 198 -9.36 11.98 -6.96
CA ASP A 198 -8.19 11.82 -6.09
C ASP A 198 -8.61 11.66 -4.63
N LEU A 199 -8.81 10.40 -4.20
CA LEU A 199 -9.21 10.09 -2.83
C LEU A 199 -8.10 10.39 -1.82
N GLY A 200 -6.83 10.33 -2.23
CA GLY A 200 -5.70 10.70 -1.37
C GLY A 200 -5.72 12.19 -1.04
N LYS A 201 -5.90 13.07 -2.03
CA LYS A 201 -6.03 14.53 -1.82
C LYS A 201 -7.24 14.86 -0.95
N VAL A 202 -8.39 14.26 -1.24
CA VAL A 202 -9.62 14.45 -0.46
C VAL A 202 -9.41 14.00 1.00
N SER A 203 -8.75 12.86 1.21
CA SER A 203 -8.46 12.35 2.56
C SER A 203 -7.57 13.29 3.37
N LEU A 204 -6.59 13.94 2.73
CA LEU A 204 -5.74 14.93 3.40
C LEU A 204 -6.56 16.11 3.89
N ILE A 205 -7.38 16.70 3.03
CA ILE A 205 -8.20 17.88 3.36
C ILE A 205 -9.16 17.56 4.52
N VAL A 206 -9.86 16.42 4.46
CA VAL A 206 -10.77 16.02 5.56
C VAL A 206 -10.01 15.87 6.88
N ALA A 207 -8.82 15.30 6.84
CA ALA A 207 -8.04 15.04 8.04
C ALA A 207 -7.38 16.29 8.64
N THR A 208 -6.97 17.25 7.80
CA THR A 208 -6.26 18.47 8.24
C THR A 208 -7.21 19.62 8.50
N ASP A 209 -8.09 19.90 7.54
CA ASP A 209 -8.88 21.14 7.46
C ASP A 209 -10.36 20.90 7.78
N GLY A 210 -10.77 19.63 7.81
CA GLY A 210 -12.11 19.22 8.19
C GLY A 210 -13.14 19.24 7.05
N ILE A 211 -14.38 18.90 7.40
CA ILE A 211 -15.47 18.70 6.44
C ILE A 211 -15.94 20.01 5.79
N ASP A 212 -15.79 21.14 6.46
CA ASP A 212 -16.25 22.43 5.93
C ASP A 212 -15.36 22.93 4.79
N GLU A 213 -14.07 22.57 4.80
CA GLU A 213 -13.18 22.85 3.67
C GLU A 213 -13.47 21.96 2.47
N ILE A 214 -13.87 20.71 2.70
CA ILE A 214 -14.35 19.81 1.64
C ILE A 214 -15.57 20.36 0.91
N LYS A 215 -16.49 21.03 1.59
CA LYS A 215 -17.67 21.67 0.95
C LYS A 215 -17.29 22.78 -0.02
N LYS A 216 -16.14 23.42 0.18
CA LYS A 216 -15.61 24.48 -0.69
C LYS A 216 -14.78 23.92 -1.86
N PHE A 217 -14.54 22.61 -1.89
CA PHE A 217 -13.72 21.97 -2.90
C PHE A 217 -14.32 22.19 -4.30
N LYS A 218 -13.59 22.91 -5.14
CA LYS A 218 -13.95 23.18 -6.53
C LYS A 218 -12.87 22.63 -7.45
N ILE A 219 -13.25 22.32 -8.69
CA ILE A 219 -12.29 21.96 -9.74
C ILE A 219 -11.40 23.21 -9.96
N SER A 220 -10.09 23.09 -9.68
CA SER A 220 -9.13 24.02 -10.27
C SER A 220 -8.86 23.52 -11.69
N LEU A 221 -9.42 24.20 -12.68
CA LEU A 221 -8.99 24.04 -14.07
C LEU A 221 -7.53 24.48 -14.17
N PHE A 222 -6.67 23.57 -14.64
CA PHE A 222 -5.28 23.88 -14.98
C PHE A 222 -5.22 24.64 -16.28
#